data_10d229edaac2e94602d6015dbe6e847a
#
_entry.id   10d229edaac2e94602d6015dbe6e847a
#
_cell.length_a   1.000
_cell.length_b   1.000
_cell.length_c   1.000
_cell.angle_alpha   90.00
_cell.angle_beta   90.00
_cell.angle_gamma   90.00
#
_symmetry.space_group_name_H-M   'P 1'
#
loop_
_entity.id
_entity.type
_entity.pdbx_description
1 polymer ?
#
loop_
_entity_poly.entity_id
_entity_poly.type
_entity_poly.pdbx_seq_one_letter_code
_entity_poly.pdbx_strand_id
1 'polypeptide(L)'
;MDELVALCKRRGFIFQSNEIYGGLQGLYDYGPLGVELKNNLNQAWWRDIVFDRDDVEGLDAAILTKPSVLKFSGHEDTFSDPMVDCKSCNQRFRADQVPDHCKKKDLTEPRQFNLMFKTAVGPIQD
;
A
#
# COMPACT_ATOMS: atom_id res chain seq x y z
N MET A 1 11.51 13.55 3.53
CA MET A 1 11.16 12.25 2.90
C MET A 1 11.74 12.13 1.48
N ASP A 2 11.65 13.16 0.65
CA ASP A 2 12.09 13.15 -0.77
C ASP A 2 13.59 12.85 -0.95
N GLU A 3 14.45 13.40 -0.08
CA GLU A 3 15.89 13.10 -0.10
C GLU A 3 16.19 11.62 0.18
N LEU A 4 15.46 11.01 1.12
CA LEU A 4 15.59 9.59 1.43
C LEU A 4 15.15 8.71 0.25
N VAL A 5 14.01 9.04 -0.38
CA VAL A 5 13.54 8.33 -1.58
C VAL A 5 14.54 8.46 -2.73
N ALA A 6 15.08 9.67 -2.95
CA ALA A 6 16.11 9.91 -3.96
C ALA A 6 17.39 9.11 -3.68
N LEU A 7 17.81 9.02 -2.42
CA LEU A 7 18.95 8.19 -2.00
C LEU A 7 18.70 6.71 -2.28
N CYS A 8 17.52 6.19 -1.88
CA CYS A 8 17.15 4.79 -2.08
C CYS A 8 17.15 4.40 -3.56
N LYS A 9 16.62 5.27 -4.42
CA LYS A 9 16.65 5.06 -5.88
C LYS A 9 18.10 5.03 -6.42
N ARG A 10 18.93 6.03 -6.08
CA ARG A 10 20.32 6.09 -6.55
C ARG A 10 21.18 4.93 -6.07
N ARG A 11 20.89 4.37 -4.91
CA ARG A 11 21.66 3.27 -4.30
C ARG A 11 21.11 1.89 -4.62
N GLY A 12 20.03 1.78 -5.39
CA GLY A 12 19.44 0.49 -5.78
C GLY A 12 18.69 -0.22 -4.66
N PHE A 13 18.09 0.53 -3.75
CA PHE A 13 17.17 -0.02 -2.75
C PHE A 13 15.78 -0.24 -3.35
N ILE A 14 15.29 0.72 -4.13
CA ILE A 14 14.00 0.66 -4.79
C ILE A 14 14.08 1.24 -6.20
N PHE A 15 13.22 0.74 -7.09
CA PHE A 15 12.93 1.35 -8.39
C PHE A 15 11.42 1.42 -8.59
N GLN A 16 10.98 2.29 -9.47
CA GLN A 16 9.58 2.28 -9.90
C GLN A 16 9.31 0.99 -10.69
N SER A 17 8.26 0.27 -10.33
CA SER A 17 7.89 -0.96 -11.05
C SER A 17 7.58 -0.65 -12.51
N ASN A 18 8.05 -1.49 -13.42
CA ASN A 18 7.90 -1.34 -14.88
C ASN A 18 8.46 -0.01 -15.45
N GLU A 19 9.52 0.53 -14.87
CA GLU A 19 10.09 1.84 -15.23
C GLU A 19 10.44 1.95 -16.72
N ILE A 20 10.98 0.87 -17.32
CA ILE A 20 11.32 0.84 -18.76
C ILE A 20 10.11 0.96 -19.69
N TYR A 21 8.90 0.73 -19.18
CA TYR A 21 7.63 0.88 -19.91
C TYR A 21 6.83 2.11 -19.46
N GLY A 22 7.46 3.06 -18.77
CA GLY A 22 6.82 4.28 -18.30
C GLY A 22 6.44 4.23 -16.82
N GLY A 23 6.59 3.09 -16.16
CA GLY A 23 6.36 2.91 -14.73
C GLY A 23 4.87 2.93 -14.32
N LEU A 24 4.59 2.40 -13.14
CA LEU A 24 3.29 2.51 -12.50
C LEU A 24 3.43 3.39 -11.25
N GLN A 25 2.67 4.46 -11.19
CA GLN A 25 2.71 5.38 -10.06
C GLN A 25 2.30 4.68 -8.76
N GLY A 26 3.13 4.83 -7.73
CA GLY A 26 2.87 4.24 -6.41
C GLY A 26 3.30 2.77 -6.25
N LEU A 27 3.80 2.11 -7.30
CA LEU A 27 4.33 0.76 -7.25
C LEU A 27 5.85 0.77 -7.41
N TYR A 28 6.53 0.03 -6.53
CA TYR A 28 7.99 -0.04 -6.49
C TYR A 28 8.45 -1.49 -6.35
N ASP A 29 9.56 -1.79 -7.01
CA ASP A 29 10.27 -3.04 -6.86
C ASP A 29 11.46 -2.83 -5.92
N TYR A 30 11.79 -3.85 -5.12
CA TYR A 30 13.00 -3.84 -4.31
C TYR A 30 14.21 -4.16 -5.21
N GLY A 31 15.20 -3.28 -5.16
CA GLY A 31 16.50 -3.55 -5.76
C GLY A 31 17.38 -4.47 -4.90
N PRO A 32 18.60 -4.79 -5.35
CA PRO A 32 19.49 -5.72 -4.64
C PRO A 32 19.72 -5.38 -3.17
N LEU A 33 19.99 -4.11 -2.86
CA LEU A 33 20.15 -3.68 -1.47
C LEU A 33 18.83 -3.62 -0.70
N GLY A 34 17.73 -3.30 -1.39
CA GLY A 34 16.41 -3.24 -0.78
C GLY A 34 15.88 -4.62 -0.37
N VAL A 35 16.06 -5.64 -1.20
CA VAL A 35 15.63 -7.00 -0.86
C VAL A 35 16.42 -7.57 0.30
N GLU A 36 17.72 -7.31 0.39
CA GLU A 36 18.54 -7.74 1.53
C GLU A 36 18.10 -7.03 2.83
N LEU A 37 17.87 -5.73 2.78
CA LEU A 37 17.37 -4.98 3.93
C LEU A 37 16.00 -5.51 4.39
N LYS A 38 15.08 -5.75 3.45
CA LYS A 38 13.76 -6.34 3.73
C LYS A 38 13.88 -7.72 4.39
N ASN A 39 14.73 -8.59 3.84
CA ASN A 39 14.91 -9.94 4.37
C ASN A 39 15.51 -9.92 5.79
N ASN A 40 16.51 -9.06 6.02
CA ASN A 40 17.11 -8.88 7.34
C ASN A 40 16.09 -8.38 8.37
N LEU A 41 15.26 -7.41 7.98
CA LEU A 41 14.18 -6.92 8.85
C LEU A 41 13.16 -8.00 9.18
N ASN A 42 12.72 -8.76 8.16
CA ASN A 42 11.76 -9.85 8.35
C ASN A 42 12.33 -10.94 9.28
N GLN A 43 13.59 -11.30 9.11
CA GLN A 43 14.26 -12.29 9.95
C GLN A 43 14.41 -11.80 11.41
N ALA A 44 14.81 -10.55 11.61
CA ALA A 44 14.91 -9.96 12.92
C ALA A 44 13.54 -9.95 13.62
N TRP A 45 12.51 -9.44 12.93
CA TRP A 45 11.15 -9.43 13.44
C TRP A 45 10.63 -10.83 13.81
N TRP A 46 10.84 -11.80 12.92
CA TRP A 46 10.40 -13.19 13.16
C TRP A 46 11.10 -13.80 14.38
N ARG A 47 12.40 -13.56 14.52
CA ARG A 47 13.16 -14.02 15.67
C ARG A 47 12.62 -13.43 16.98
N ASP A 48 12.53 -12.10 17.05
CA ASP A 48 12.13 -11.38 18.25
C ASP A 48 10.69 -11.66 18.68
N ILE A 49 9.79 -11.92 17.71
CA ILE A 49 8.36 -12.10 17.99
C ILE A 49 7.98 -13.58 18.11
N VAL A 50 8.53 -14.46 17.26
CA VAL A 50 8.10 -15.86 17.22
C VAL A 50 9.06 -16.76 18.00
N PHE A 51 10.38 -16.60 17.83
CA PHE A 51 11.33 -17.52 18.46
C PHE A 51 11.68 -17.14 19.90
N ASP A 52 11.73 -15.85 20.22
CA ASP A 52 12.11 -15.37 21.55
C ASP A 52 10.92 -15.25 22.51
N ARG A 53 9.71 -15.64 22.08
CA ARG A 53 8.49 -15.62 22.87
C ARG A 53 7.84 -16.99 22.95
N ASP A 54 7.39 -17.36 24.16
CA ASP A 54 6.70 -18.64 24.41
C ASP A 54 5.18 -18.56 24.17
N ASP A 55 4.63 -17.38 24.00
CA ASP A 55 3.19 -17.10 23.88
C ASP A 55 2.75 -16.79 22.43
N VAL A 56 3.64 -16.96 21.44
CA VAL A 56 3.39 -16.66 20.02
C VAL A 56 3.79 -17.84 19.14
N GLU A 57 2.89 -18.24 18.25
CA GLU A 57 3.14 -19.22 17.21
C GLU A 57 3.18 -18.57 15.82
N GLY A 58 4.06 -19.05 14.96
CA GLY A 58 4.18 -18.53 13.58
C GLY A 58 3.18 -19.21 12.63
N LEU A 59 2.51 -18.40 11.81
CA LEU A 59 1.62 -18.86 10.75
C LEU A 59 1.89 -18.09 9.46
N ASP A 60 2.06 -18.80 8.37
CA ASP A 60 2.13 -18.23 7.01
C ASP A 60 0.83 -18.59 6.26
N ALA A 61 -0.12 -17.68 6.30
CA ALA A 61 -1.45 -17.86 5.71
C ALA A 61 -1.48 -17.49 4.22
N ALA A 62 -2.38 -18.12 3.46
CA ALA A 62 -2.61 -17.74 2.07
C ALA A 62 -3.16 -16.32 1.96
N ILE A 63 -2.68 -15.57 0.94
CA ILE A 63 -3.16 -14.20 0.67
C ILE A 63 -4.62 -14.21 0.22
N LEU A 64 -5.00 -15.20 -0.62
CA LEU A 64 -6.37 -15.33 -1.10
C LEU A 64 -7.26 -15.88 0.01
N THR A 65 -8.29 -15.12 0.33
CA THR A 65 -9.20 -15.39 1.44
C THR A 65 -10.62 -15.60 0.91
N LYS A 66 -11.36 -16.50 1.55
CA LYS A 66 -12.77 -16.73 1.21
C LYS A 66 -13.60 -15.45 1.40
N PRO A 67 -14.48 -15.07 0.46
CA PRO A 67 -15.26 -13.83 0.55
C PRO A 67 -16.05 -13.67 1.88
N SER A 68 -16.56 -14.78 2.43
CA SER A 68 -17.26 -14.74 3.73
C SER A 68 -16.41 -14.19 4.88
N VAL A 69 -15.08 -14.39 4.86
CA VAL A 69 -14.19 -13.85 5.90
C VAL A 69 -14.17 -12.32 5.82
N LEU A 70 -14.06 -11.76 4.61
CA LEU A 70 -14.07 -10.29 4.39
C LEU A 70 -15.42 -9.67 4.79
N LYS A 71 -16.53 -10.39 4.54
CA LYS A 71 -17.86 -9.98 4.97
C LYS A 71 -18.01 -9.97 6.50
N PHE A 72 -17.62 -11.05 7.17
CA PHE A 72 -17.74 -11.15 8.64
C PHE A 72 -16.78 -10.20 9.38
N SER A 73 -15.62 -9.89 8.82
CA SER A 73 -14.69 -8.91 9.37
C SER A 73 -15.07 -7.45 9.08
N GLY A 74 -16.12 -7.21 8.28
CA GLY A 74 -16.58 -5.87 7.90
C GLY A 74 -15.75 -5.18 6.83
N HIS A 75 -14.70 -5.82 6.30
CA HIS A 75 -13.85 -5.22 5.27
C HIS A 75 -14.61 -4.97 3.96
N GLU A 76 -15.58 -5.82 3.63
CA GLU A 76 -16.37 -5.67 2.40
C GLU A 76 -17.21 -4.37 2.42
N ASP A 77 -17.73 -4.00 3.59
CA ASP A 77 -18.63 -2.85 3.75
C ASP A 77 -17.87 -1.52 4.01
N THR A 78 -16.66 -1.58 4.56
CA THR A 78 -15.94 -0.40 5.06
C THR A 78 -14.64 -0.09 4.34
N PHE A 79 -14.28 -0.85 3.30
CA PHE A 79 -13.00 -0.70 2.61
C PHE A 79 -13.05 0.42 1.57
N SER A 80 -13.45 1.60 2.02
CA SER A 80 -13.47 2.82 1.20
C SER A 80 -12.97 4.00 2.01
N ASP A 81 -12.16 4.86 1.39
CA ASP A 81 -11.70 6.11 1.98
C ASP A 81 -12.43 7.32 1.37
N PRO A 82 -12.84 8.29 2.19
CA PRO A 82 -13.34 9.56 1.68
C PRO A 82 -12.17 10.36 1.09
N MET A 83 -12.15 10.54 -0.23
CA MET A 83 -11.11 11.28 -0.96
C MET A 83 -11.61 12.62 -1.44
N VAL A 84 -10.74 13.63 -1.38
CA VAL A 84 -10.95 14.99 -1.89
C VAL A 84 -9.87 15.34 -2.91
N ASP A 85 -10.23 16.05 -3.96
CA ASP A 85 -9.28 16.60 -4.92
C ASP A 85 -9.05 18.09 -4.64
N CYS A 86 -7.79 18.53 -4.64
CA CYS A 86 -7.45 19.94 -4.49
C CYS A 86 -7.33 20.61 -5.86
N LYS A 87 -8.16 21.62 -6.12
CA LYS A 87 -8.19 22.35 -7.41
C LYS A 87 -6.96 23.23 -7.63
N SER A 88 -6.26 23.61 -6.54
CA SER A 88 -5.08 24.49 -6.65
C SER A 88 -3.79 23.72 -6.93
N CYS A 89 -3.59 22.53 -6.37
CA CYS A 89 -2.40 21.72 -6.62
C CYS A 89 -2.66 20.47 -7.49
N ASN A 90 -3.92 20.21 -7.88
CA ASN A 90 -4.36 19.06 -8.69
C ASN A 90 -3.97 17.69 -8.09
N GLN A 91 -3.87 17.60 -6.78
CA GLN A 91 -3.56 16.38 -6.06
C GLN A 91 -4.77 15.87 -5.29
N ARG A 92 -4.81 14.55 -5.09
CA ARG A 92 -5.85 13.86 -4.32
C ARG A 92 -5.33 13.51 -2.94
N PHE A 93 -6.17 13.72 -1.92
CA PHE A 93 -5.88 13.43 -0.53
C PHE A 93 -7.05 12.70 0.13
N ARG A 94 -6.77 11.98 1.20
CA ARG A 94 -7.83 11.57 2.13
C ARG A 94 -8.42 12.81 2.80
N ALA A 95 -9.71 12.83 3.01
CA ALA A 95 -10.39 14.00 3.58
C ALA A 95 -9.91 14.36 5.01
N ASP A 96 -9.37 13.37 5.75
CA ASP A 96 -8.80 13.53 7.09
C ASP A 96 -7.30 13.88 7.09
N GLN A 97 -6.62 13.86 5.95
CA GLN A 97 -5.17 14.05 5.81
C GLN A 97 -4.81 15.10 4.74
N VAL A 98 -5.58 16.16 4.67
CA VAL A 98 -5.32 17.25 3.73
C VAL A 98 -4.17 18.11 4.25
N PRO A 99 -3.11 18.36 3.44
CA PRO A 99 -2.00 19.24 3.84
C PRO A 99 -2.45 20.70 4.07
N ASP A 100 -1.78 21.38 5.00
CA ASP A 100 -2.11 22.76 5.40
C ASP A 100 -2.06 23.79 4.24
N HIS A 101 -1.26 23.52 3.20
CA HIS A 101 -1.20 24.39 2.03
C HIS A 101 -2.45 24.34 1.15
N CYS A 102 -3.29 23.31 1.30
CA CYS A 102 -4.55 23.15 0.57
C CYS A 102 -5.70 23.79 1.36
N LYS A 103 -6.21 24.92 0.87
CA LYS A 103 -7.33 25.62 1.55
C LYS A 103 -8.64 24.88 1.35
N LYS A 104 -9.49 24.84 2.37
CA LYS A 104 -10.81 24.16 2.32
C LYS A 104 -11.66 24.56 1.10
N LYS A 105 -11.62 25.83 0.69
CA LYS A 105 -12.36 26.35 -0.46
C LYS A 105 -11.92 25.76 -1.82
N ASP A 106 -10.72 25.24 -1.88
CA ASP A 106 -10.13 24.66 -3.11
C ASP A 106 -10.31 23.14 -3.16
N LEU A 107 -10.92 22.53 -2.13
CA LEU A 107 -11.21 21.11 -2.10
C LEU A 107 -12.57 20.80 -2.73
N THR A 108 -12.66 19.64 -3.36
CA THR A 108 -13.95 19.08 -3.80
C THR A 108 -14.71 18.51 -2.60
N GLU A 109 -16.00 18.24 -2.77
CA GLU A 109 -16.74 17.41 -1.82
C GLU A 109 -16.10 16.01 -1.72
N PRO A 110 -16.06 15.42 -0.51
CA PRO A 110 -15.53 14.07 -0.31
C PRO A 110 -16.31 13.04 -1.13
N ARG A 111 -15.58 12.19 -1.83
CA ARG A 111 -16.15 11.05 -2.57
C ARG A 111 -15.56 9.76 -2.03
N GLN A 112 -16.41 8.75 -1.81
CA GLN A 112 -15.96 7.42 -1.40
C GLN A 112 -15.14 6.79 -2.52
N PHE A 113 -13.93 6.40 -2.19
CA PHE A 113 -13.01 5.73 -3.10
C PHE A 113 -12.82 4.30 -2.64
N ASN A 114 -13.24 3.34 -3.45
CA ASN A 114 -13.05 1.92 -3.15
C ASN A 114 -11.57 1.56 -3.36
N LEU A 115 -10.93 1.07 -2.32
CA LEU A 115 -9.52 0.66 -2.32
C LEU A 115 -9.31 -0.76 -2.85
N MET A 116 -10.38 -1.53 -3.05
CA MET A 116 -10.32 -2.86 -3.62
C MET A 116 -10.40 -2.82 -5.14
N PHE A 117 -9.62 -3.65 -5.80
CA PHE A 117 -9.77 -3.93 -7.22
C PHE A 117 -10.31 -5.35 -7.44
N LYS A 118 -11.15 -5.50 -8.44
CA LYS A 118 -11.71 -6.81 -8.80
C LYS A 118 -10.65 -7.64 -9.52
N THR A 119 -10.57 -8.91 -9.14
CA THR A 119 -9.81 -9.92 -9.87
C THR A 119 -10.68 -11.15 -10.08
N ALA A 120 -10.35 -11.98 -11.04
CA ALA A 120 -11.07 -13.22 -11.33
C ALA A 120 -10.08 -14.36 -11.53
N VAL A 121 -10.48 -15.54 -11.04
CA VAL A 121 -9.77 -16.81 -11.28
C VAL A 121 -10.75 -17.75 -11.96
N GLY A 122 -10.40 -18.25 -13.13
CA GLY A 122 -11.26 -19.12 -13.93
C GLY A 122 -11.42 -18.67 -15.39
N PRO A 123 -12.39 -19.23 -16.13
CA PRO A 123 -12.69 -18.82 -17.49
C PRO A 123 -13.00 -17.33 -17.55
N ILE A 124 -12.50 -16.65 -18.60
CA ILE A 124 -12.82 -15.25 -18.86
C ILE A 124 -14.34 -15.17 -19.08
N GLN A 125 -14.99 -14.33 -18.30
CA GLN A 125 -16.37 -13.91 -18.57
C GLN A 125 -16.29 -12.62 -19.38
N ASP A 126 -16.77 -12.66 -20.61
CA ASP A 126 -16.94 -11.50 -21.48
C ASP A 126 -17.98 -10.51 -20.94
#